data_5e9141942428e0d7c61e2103126324ad
#
_entry.id   5e9141942428e0d7c61e2103126324ad
#
_cell.length_a   1.000
_cell.length_b   1.000
_cell.length_c   1.000
_cell.angle_alpha   90.00
_cell.angle_beta   90.00
_cell.angle_gamma   90.00
#
_symmetry.space_group_name_H-M   'P 1'
#
loop_
_entity.id
_entity.type
_entity.pdbx_description
1 polymer ?
#
loop_
_entity_poly.entity_id
_entity_poly.type
_entity_poly.pdbx_seq_one_letter_code
_entity_poly.pdbx_strand_id
1 'polypeptide(L)' 'MTVKELIEKLKSCPQDYEVTFESGDAYGCAYDAYVDDIKLNDKNEQIKLIES' A
#
# COMPACT_ATOMS: atom_id res chain seq x y z
N MET A 1 9.27 3.05 4.32
CA MET A 1 8.93 4.04 3.28
C MET A 1 8.56 5.35 3.94
N THR A 2 9.12 6.45 3.48
CA THR A 2 8.79 7.77 3.98
C THR A 2 7.56 8.33 3.28
N VAL A 3 6.99 9.40 3.83
CA VAL A 3 5.85 10.09 3.21
C VAL A 3 6.22 10.53 1.80
N LYS A 4 7.41 11.10 1.63
CA LYS A 4 7.87 11.57 0.33
C LYS A 4 7.94 10.42 -0.69
N GLU A 5 8.48 9.30 -0.28
CA GLU A 5 8.59 8.13 -1.16
C GLU A 5 7.22 7.60 -1.56
N LEU A 6 6.29 7.55 -0.60
CA LEU A 6 4.94 7.08 -0.88
C LEU A 6 4.22 8.00 -1.84
N ILE A 7 4.34 9.31 -1.65
CA ILE A 7 3.72 10.29 -2.54
C ILE A 7 4.25 10.12 -3.96
N GLU A 8 5.57 9.97 -4.12
CA GLU A 8 6.17 9.80 -5.43
C GLU A 8 5.66 8.53 -6.12
N LYS A 9 5.54 7.44 -5.37
CA LYS A 9 5.01 6.20 -5.93
C LYS A 9 3.55 6.32 -6.33
N LEU A 10 2.75 6.98 -5.51
CA LEU A 10 1.33 7.14 -5.78
C LEU A 10 1.03 8.08 -6.93
N LYS A 11 1.90 9.05 -7.17
CA LYS A 11 1.74 9.97 -8.30
C LYS A 11 1.77 9.25 -9.64
N SER A 12 2.51 8.16 -9.72
CA SER A 12 2.61 7.39 -10.96
C SER A 12 1.50 6.37 -11.12
N CYS A 13 0.61 6.30 -10.14
CA CYS A 13 -0.52 5.38 -10.16
C CYS A 13 -1.80 6.10 -10.55
N PRO A 14 -2.78 5.38 -11.14
CA PRO A 14 -4.10 5.98 -11.39
C PRO A 14 -4.72 6.46 -10.10
N GLN A 15 -5.23 7.68 -10.12
CA GLN A 15 -5.74 8.33 -8.90
C GLN A 15 -7.11 7.81 -8.47
N ASP A 16 -7.79 7.09 -9.34
CA ASP A 16 -9.13 6.54 -9.08
C ASP A 16 -9.08 5.18 -8.40
N TYR A 17 -7.90 4.61 -8.26
CA TYR A 17 -7.77 3.28 -7.67
C TYR A 17 -7.94 3.34 -6.16
N GLU A 18 -8.53 2.28 -5.61
CA GLU A 18 -8.67 2.14 -4.17
C GLU A 18 -7.34 1.76 -3.54
N VAL A 19 -7.07 2.33 -2.38
CA VAL A 19 -5.88 1.96 -1.62
C VAL A 19 -6.26 0.89 -0.61
N THR A 20 -5.55 -0.23 -0.66
CA THR A 20 -5.78 -1.33 0.27
C THR A 20 -4.47 -1.65 0.99
N PHE A 21 -4.60 -2.33 2.11
CA PHE A 21 -3.44 -2.76 2.90
C PHE A 21 -3.45 -4.27 2.99
N GLU A 22 -2.35 -4.90 2.57
CA GLU A 22 -2.20 -6.33 2.67
C GLU A 22 -1.28 -6.64 3.83
N SER A 23 -1.86 -7.19 4.89
CA SER A 23 -1.11 -7.61 6.06
C SER A 23 -1.00 -9.12 6.08
N GLY A 24 0.17 -9.62 6.38
CA GLY A 24 0.37 -11.06 6.53
C GLY A 24 -0.12 -11.60 7.86
N ASP A 25 -0.50 -10.72 8.77
CA ASP A 25 -0.95 -11.10 10.09
C ASP A 25 -2.47 -11.01 10.19
N ALA A 26 -3.11 -12.16 10.36
CA ALA A 26 -4.55 -12.26 10.45
C ALA A 26 -5.09 -11.95 11.85
N TYR A 27 -4.25 -11.73 12.81
CA TYR A 27 -4.69 -11.60 14.20
C TYR A 27 -4.98 -10.18 14.66
N GLY A 28 -4.77 -9.23 13.78
CA GLY A 28 -5.13 -7.87 14.10
C GLY A 28 -4.43 -7.28 15.31
N CYS A 29 -3.22 -7.69 15.55
CA CYS A 29 -2.44 -7.11 16.63
C CYS A 29 -2.24 -5.62 16.37
N ALA A 30 -2.55 -4.81 17.37
CA ALA A 30 -2.41 -3.37 17.26
C ALA A 30 -0.94 -3.00 17.46
N TYR A 31 -0.15 -3.15 16.42
CA TYR A 31 1.23 -2.67 16.41
C TYR A 31 1.49 -1.91 15.12
N ASP A 32 2.48 -1.05 15.16
CA ASP A 32 2.83 -0.26 14.00
C ASP A 32 3.49 -1.13 12.95
N ALA A 33 2.96 -1.11 11.75
CA ALA A 33 3.55 -1.81 10.63
C ALA A 33 4.19 -0.80 9.70
N TYR A 34 5.31 -1.20 9.11
CA TYR A 34 6.01 -0.34 8.16
C TYR A 34 5.62 -0.73 6.74
N VAL A 35 5.27 0.27 5.94
CA VAL A 35 5.02 0.05 4.53
C VAL A 35 6.36 0.02 3.81
N ASP A 36 6.66 -1.08 3.15
CA ASP A 36 7.91 -1.27 2.44
C ASP A 36 7.79 -0.90 0.97
N ASP A 37 6.63 -1.15 0.38
CA ASP A 37 6.41 -0.89 -1.04
C ASP A 37 4.92 -0.81 -1.31
N ILE A 38 4.59 -0.53 -2.58
CA ILE A 38 3.21 -0.60 -3.05
C ILE A 38 3.14 -1.50 -4.26
N LYS A 39 1.99 -2.10 -4.48
CA LYS A 39 1.76 -2.96 -5.63
C LYS A 39 0.54 -2.49 -6.39
N LEU A 40 0.71 -2.27 -7.68
CA LEU A 40 -0.38 -1.86 -8.55
C LEU A 40 -1.13 -3.09 -9.06
N ASN A 41 -2.43 -3.08 -8.85
CA ASN A 41 -3.30 -4.15 -9.35
C ASN A 41 -4.33 -3.56 -10.30
N ASP A 42 -3.99 -3.52 -11.58
CA ASP A 42 -4.86 -2.96 -12.61
C ASP A 42 -6.15 -3.74 -12.79
N LYS A 43 -6.10 -5.03 -12.55
CA LYS A 43 -7.26 -5.90 -12.75
C LYS A 43 -8.40 -5.54 -11.81
N ASN A 44 -8.07 -5.22 -10.57
CA ASN A 44 -9.05 -4.86 -9.55
C ASN A 44 -9.12 -3.37 -9.30
N GLU A 45 -8.31 -2.59 -10.02
CA GLU A 45 -8.21 -1.15 -9.84
C GLU A 45 -7.89 -0.80 -8.39
N GLN A 46 -6.87 -1.45 -7.86
CA GLN A 46 -6.44 -1.28 -6.47
C GLN A 46 -4.95 -1.04 -6.37
N ILE A 47 -4.57 -0.30 -5.35
CA ILE A 47 -3.18 -0.14 -4.95
C ILE A 47 -3.04 -0.83 -3.60
N LYS A 48 -2.12 -1.79 -3.51
CA LYS A 48 -1.87 -2.49 -2.26
C LYS A 48 -0.63 -1.97 -1.60
N LEU A 49 -0.76 -1.63 -0.32
CA LEU A 49 0.39 -1.28 0.51
C LEU A 49 0.96 -2.58 1.07
N ILE A 50 2.25 -2.76 0.89
CA ILE A 50 2.91 -4.00 1.25
C ILE A 50 3.72 -3.79 2.52
N GLU A 51 3.42 -4.59 3.53
CA GLU A 51 4.10 -4.58 4.80
C GLU A 51 5.47 -5.26 4.68
N SER A 52 6.46 -4.68 5.30
CA SER A 52 7.79 -5.28 5.33
C SER A 52 7.95 -6.28 6.47
#